data_07412829f8ffc9433c6aa3f3d837d5e2
#
_entry.id   07412829f8ffc9433c6aa3f3d837d5e2
#
_cell.length_a   1.000
_cell.length_b   1.000
_cell.length_c   1.000
_cell.angle_alpha   90.00
_cell.angle_beta   90.00
_cell.angle_gamma   90.00
#
_symmetry.space_group_name_H-M   'P 1'
#
loop_
_entity.id
_entity.type
_entity.pdbx_description
1 polymer ?
#
loop_
_entity_poly.entity_id
_entity_poly.type
_entity_poly.pdbx_seq_one_letter_code
_entity_poly.pdbx_strand_id
1 'polypeptide(L)'
;MFGQAILNDNLPGAKQHHWSPYTDNGGTIVAVAGDGKVIIASDTRLIQGYSILSREQTKLFKLSEQTVLGVSGCWCDVLTFTRTLEARMKMYLHEHLKPMSTPAVAQLVSTMLYHKRFFPYYVSNIVAGLDQDGKGTLYSYDPVGHCEKNRYRAGGAAGAMLQPLLDNQVGLKNMKGGVLPNITKEKALMVIKDSFISAAERDTSTGDGVIINIITKSGVEVMHFPLRKD
;
A
#
# COMPACT_ATOMS: atom_id res chain seq x y z
N MET A 1 -25.81 8.70 -2.11
CA MET A 1 -26.42 9.85 -2.81
C MET A 1 -26.33 11.00 -1.83
N PHE A 2 -25.23 11.72 -1.82
CA PHE A 2 -25.12 12.96 -1.04
C PHE A 2 -25.79 14.05 -1.83
N GLY A 3 -26.72 14.76 -1.19
CA GLY A 3 -27.59 15.75 -1.80
C GLY A 3 -26.77 16.75 -2.63
N GLN A 4 -27.00 16.78 -3.92
CA GLN A 4 -26.72 17.94 -4.73
C GLN A 4 -27.50 19.09 -4.10
N ALA A 5 -26.78 20.03 -3.48
CA ALA A 5 -27.36 21.32 -3.20
C ALA A 5 -27.77 21.89 -4.55
N ILE A 6 -29.07 22.02 -4.78
CA ILE A 6 -29.64 22.68 -5.93
C ILE A 6 -29.30 24.18 -5.76
N LEU A 7 -28.08 24.55 -6.17
CA LEU A 7 -27.74 25.92 -6.38
C LEU A 7 -28.34 26.34 -7.74
N ASN A 8 -29.18 27.33 -7.73
CA ASN A 8 -29.82 27.91 -8.89
C ASN A 8 -28.76 28.27 -9.95
N ASP A 9 -28.69 27.49 -11.05
CA ASP A 9 -27.74 27.69 -12.16
C ASP A 9 -27.94 29.03 -12.93
N ASN A 10 -28.80 29.90 -12.47
CA ASN A 10 -29.21 31.13 -13.16
C ASN A 10 -28.60 32.45 -12.63
N LEU A 11 -27.61 32.35 -11.72
CA LEU A 11 -26.88 33.56 -11.29
C LEU A 11 -25.66 33.76 -12.18
N PRO A 12 -25.59 34.81 -13.02
CA PRO A 12 -24.42 35.09 -13.84
C PRO A 12 -23.23 35.38 -12.92
N GLY A 13 -22.19 34.53 -13.03
CA GLY A 13 -20.95 34.64 -12.24
C GLY A 13 -20.83 33.70 -11.06
N ALA A 14 -21.82 32.84 -10.76
CA ALA A 14 -21.68 31.81 -9.73
C ALA A 14 -20.70 30.74 -10.17
N LYS A 15 -19.53 30.66 -9.50
CA LYS A 15 -18.61 29.56 -9.67
C LYS A 15 -19.08 28.37 -8.81
N GLN A 16 -19.41 27.24 -9.44
CA GLN A 16 -19.62 26.01 -8.72
C GLN A 16 -18.29 25.54 -8.11
N HIS A 17 -18.19 25.58 -6.79
CA HIS A 17 -17.09 24.96 -6.05
C HIS A 17 -17.45 23.51 -5.75
N HIS A 18 -16.84 22.57 -6.48
CA HIS A 18 -16.89 21.15 -6.13
C HIS A 18 -16.01 20.92 -4.90
N TRP A 19 -16.62 20.85 -3.72
CA TRP A 19 -15.91 20.48 -2.51
C TRP A 19 -15.79 18.95 -2.44
N SER A 20 -14.57 18.45 -2.12
CA SER A 20 -14.30 17.06 -1.81
C SER A 20 -13.59 16.99 -0.45
N PRO A 21 -13.97 16.03 0.45
CA PRO A 21 -13.27 15.83 1.71
C PRO A 21 -11.92 15.14 1.53
N TYR A 22 -11.62 14.65 0.32
CA TYR A 22 -10.42 13.88 0.03
C TYR A 22 -9.37 14.72 -0.67
N THR A 23 -8.12 14.48 -0.27
CA THR A 23 -6.92 15.00 -0.94
C THR A 23 -6.05 13.81 -1.31
N ASP A 24 -5.58 13.75 -2.55
CA ASP A 24 -4.60 12.76 -2.95
C ASP A 24 -3.20 13.24 -2.55
N ASN A 25 -2.55 12.46 -1.70
CA ASN A 25 -1.19 12.73 -1.23
C ASN A 25 -0.15 11.83 -1.90
N GLY A 26 -0.54 11.10 -2.94
CA GLY A 26 0.33 10.23 -3.71
C GLY A 26 0.77 8.99 -2.93
N GLY A 27 1.94 8.51 -3.27
CA GLY A 27 2.56 7.34 -2.68
C GLY A 27 2.36 6.08 -3.49
N THR A 28 3.46 5.35 -3.65
CA THR A 28 3.52 4.09 -4.40
C THR A 28 4.02 2.98 -3.50
N ILE A 29 3.41 1.81 -3.58
CA ILE A 29 3.76 0.64 -2.80
C ILE A 29 3.95 -0.53 -3.75
N VAL A 30 5.01 -1.29 -3.53
CA VAL A 30 5.29 -2.55 -4.26
C VAL A 30 5.57 -3.64 -3.26
N ALA A 31 4.96 -4.81 -3.44
CA ALA A 31 5.21 -5.95 -2.58
C ALA A 31 5.35 -7.25 -3.38
N VAL A 32 6.27 -8.11 -2.94
CA VAL A 32 6.56 -9.42 -3.54
C VAL A 32 6.70 -10.46 -2.44
N ALA A 33 5.88 -11.52 -2.52
CA ALA A 33 5.94 -12.66 -1.62
C ALA A 33 6.77 -13.81 -2.24
N GLY A 34 7.65 -14.36 -1.44
CA GLY A 34 8.43 -15.57 -1.75
C GLY A 34 8.26 -16.63 -0.67
N ASP A 35 9.00 -17.71 -0.80
CA ASP A 35 9.03 -18.77 0.18
C ASP A 35 9.80 -18.32 1.42
N GLY A 36 9.16 -18.35 2.59
CA GLY A 36 9.74 -17.94 3.87
C GLY A 36 10.05 -16.45 4.03
N LYS A 37 9.63 -15.59 3.08
CA LYS A 37 9.89 -14.15 3.10
C LYS A 37 8.86 -13.33 2.32
N VAL A 38 8.71 -12.08 2.72
CA VAL A 38 7.98 -11.05 1.93
C VAL A 38 8.79 -9.78 1.91
N ILE A 39 8.84 -9.13 0.77
CA ILE A 39 9.46 -7.81 0.63
C ILE A 39 8.35 -6.83 0.27
N ILE A 40 8.22 -5.77 1.05
CA ILE A 40 7.32 -4.66 0.78
C ILE A 40 8.11 -3.37 0.80
N ALA A 41 7.86 -2.51 -0.18
CA ALA A 41 8.56 -1.25 -0.32
C ALA A 41 7.58 -0.12 -0.64
N SER A 42 7.91 1.08 -0.19
CA SER A 42 7.19 2.30 -0.56
C SER A 42 8.16 3.44 -0.80
N ASP A 43 7.77 4.39 -1.64
CA ASP A 43 8.46 5.67 -1.73
C ASP A 43 8.26 6.52 -0.47
N THR A 44 9.04 7.61 -0.34
CA THR A 44 9.00 8.50 0.83
C THR A 44 8.43 9.89 0.54
N ARG A 45 8.06 10.18 -0.71
CA ARG A 45 7.50 11.47 -1.12
C ARG A 45 6.05 11.61 -0.71
N LEU A 46 5.70 12.71 -0.05
CA LEU A 46 4.32 13.10 0.24
C LEU A 46 4.01 14.39 -0.51
N ILE A 47 2.94 14.40 -1.30
CA ILE A 47 2.56 15.53 -2.15
C ILE A 47 1.17 16.06 -1.80
N GLN A 48 0.90 17.27 -2.33
CA GLN A 48 -0.46 17.81 -2.48
C GLN A 48 -0.50 18.60 -3.79
N GLY A 49 -1.21 18.06 -4.78
CA GLY A 49 -1.17 18.60 -6.14
C GLY A 49 0.25 18.57 -6.69
N TYR A 50 0.84 19.73 -7.01
CA TYR A 50 2.21 19.85 -7.50
C TYR A 50 3.23 20.22 -6.41
N SER A 51 2.81 20.33 -5.15
CA SER A 51 3.68 20.69 -4.03
C SER A 51 4.14 19.44 -3.28
N ILE A 52 5.44 19.39 -2.98
CA ILE A 52 6.01 18.34 -2.12
C ILE A 52 5.87 18.82 -0.67
N LEU A 53 5.09 18.10 0.14
CA LEU A 53 4.90 18.40 1.55
C LEU A 53 6.02 17.81 2.43
N SER A 54 6.47 16.60 2.08
CA SER A 54 7.58 15.92 2.75
C SER A 54 8.32 15.00 1.78
N ARG A 55 9.64 14.90 1.97
CA ARG A 55 10.50 13.98 1.21
C ARG A 55 10.85 12.71 1.99
N GLU A 56 10.49 12.64 3.28
CA GLU A 56 10.88 11.56 4.19
C GLU A 56 9.69 11.01 4.97
N GLN A 57 8.51 10.90 4.31
CA GLN A 57 7.32 10.34 4.93
C GLN A 57 7.27 8.84 4.73
N THR A 58 7.38 8.08 5.82
CA THR A 58 7.19 6.62 5.77
C THR A 58 5.72 6.26 5.54
N LYS A 59 5.48 5.27 4.68
CA LYS A 59 4.16 4.74 4.33
C LYS A 59 4.04 3.25 4.69
N LEU A 60 5.07 2.71 5.35
CA LEU A 60 5.10 1.33 5.84
C LEU A 60 4.93 1.33 7.36
N PHE A 61 3.94 0.61 7.85
CA PHE A 61 3.60 0.50 9.26
C PHE A 61 3.82 -0.93 9.73
N LYS A 62 4.78 -1.14 10.63
CA LYS A 62 5.00 -2.45 11.27
C LYS A 62 3.87 -2.71 12.25
N LEU A 63 3.01 -3.69 11.93
CA LEU A 63 1.86 -4.06 12.77
C LEU A 63 2.22 -5.16 13.79
N SER A 64 3.12 -6.07 13.41
CA SER A 64 3.67 -7.11 14.27
C SER A 64 5.08 -7.48 13.84
N GLU A 65 5.70 -8.45 14.51
CA GLU A 65 7.04 -8.93 14.11
C GLU A 65 7.09 -9.56 12.71
N GLN A 66 5.94 -10.00 12.19
CA GLN A 66 5.85 -10.70 10.90
C GLN A 66 4.80 -10.10 9.96
N THR A 67 4.27 -8.91 10.26
CA THR A 67 3.25 -8.26 9.45
C THR A 67 3.52 -6.78 9.31
N VAL A 68 3.55 -6.31 8.07
CA VAL A 68 3.71 -4.89 7.71
C VAL A 68 2.55 -4.48 6.83
N LEU A 69 2.01 -3.29 7.07
CA LEU A 69 1.00 -2.64 6.25
C LEU A 69 1.65 -1.51 5.45
N GLY A 70 1.51 -1.52 4.14
CA GLY A 70 1.79 -0.39 3.27
C GLY A 70 0.53 0.37 2.94
N VAL A 71 0.53 1.69 3.09
CA VAL A 71 -0.65 2.54 2.87
C VAL A 71 -0.28 3.78 2.07
N SER A 72 -1.14 4.16 1.10
CA SER A 72 -1.03 5.38 0.30
C SER A 72 -2.40 5.99 0.03
N GLY A 73 -2.45 7.20 -0.52
CA GLY A 73 -3.68 7.93 -0.83
C GLY A 73 -3.87 9.16 0.06
N CYS A 74 -5.09 9.38 0.57
CA CYS A 74 -5.41 10.52 1.44
C CYS A 74 -4.73 10.36 2.81
N TRP A 75 -3.74 11.22 3.11
CA TRP A 75 -2.86 11.04 4.27
C TRP A 75 -3.58 11.16 5.62
N CYS A 76 -4.58 12.02 5.74
CA CYS A 76 -5.39 12.11 6.96
C CYS A 76 -6.17 10.81 7.22
N ASP A 77 -6.69 10.18 6.17
CA ASP A 77 -7.34 8.88 6.28
C ASP A 77 -6.34 7.77 6.60
N VAL A 78 -5.13 7.82 6.02
CA VAL A 78 -4.03 6.90 6.37
C VAL A 78 -3.75 6.94 7.86
N LEU A 79 -3.57 8.12 8.45
CA LEU A 79 -3.28 8.27 9.87
C LEU A 79 -4.42 7.77 10.75
N THR A 80 -5.67 8.09 10.41
CA THR A 80 -6.83 7.66 11.16
C THR A 80 -7.01 6.14 11.07
N PHE A 81 -6.90 5.58 9.87
CA PHE A 81 -7.06 4.15 9.62
C PHE A 81 -6.00 3.34 10.35
N THR A 82 -4.72 3.70 10.21
CA THR A 82 -3.61 2.96 10.84
C THR A 82 -3.68 2.99 12.36
N ARG A 83 -3.98 4.15 12.95
CA ARG A 83 -4.16 4.27 14.41
C ARG A 83 -5.33 3.45 14.94
N THR A 84 -6.44 3.44 14.20
CA THR A 84 -7.62 2.62 14.58
C THR A 84 -7.30 1.14 14.45
N LEU A 85 -6.59 0.72 13.40
CA LEU A 85 -6.15 -0.66 13.22
C LEU A 85 -5.24 -1.12 14.36
N GLU A 86 -4.22 -0.30 14.71
CA GLU A 86 -3.33 -0.59 15.83
C GLU A 86 -4.09 -0.74 17.15
N ALA A 87 -5.06 0.14 17.42
CA ALA A 87 -5.89 0.05 18.61
C ALA A 87 -6.68 -1.27 18.66
N ARG A 88 -7.30 -1.67 17.54
CA ARG A 88 -8.03 -2.95 17.42
C ARG A 88 -7.11 -4.15 17.63
N MET A 89 -5.90 -4.12 17.07
CA MET A 89 -4.92 -5.19 17.27
C MET A 89 -4.43 -5.28 18.72
N LYS A 90 -4.24 -4.15 19.41
CA LYS A 90 -3.91 -4.12 20.85
C LYS A 90 -5.05 -4.69 21.70
N MET A 91 -6.30 -4.33 21.41
CA MET A 91 -7.46 -4.91 22.09
C MET A 91 -7.49 -6.44 21.94
N TYR A 92 -7.28 -6.93 20.70
CA TYR A 92 -7.19 -8.37 20.45
C TYR A 92 -6.07 -9.05 21.25
N LEU A 93 -4.87 -8.43 21.29
CA LEU A 93 -3.74 -8.95 22.06
C LEU A 93 -4.06 -9.05 23.54
N HIS A 94 -4.72 -8.03 24.12
CA HIS A 94 -5.12 -8.03 25.54
C HIS A 94 -6.19 -9.09 25.85
N GLU A 95 -7.14 -9.28 24.96
CA GLU A 95 -8.24 -10.24 25.15
C GLU A 95 -7.77 -11.70 24.98
N HIS A 96 -6.92 -11.95 23.98
CA HIS A 96 -6.53 -13.32 23.60
C HIS A 96 -5.13 -13.72 24.05
N LEU A 97 -4.36 -12.81 24.63
CA LEU A 97 -2.95 -12.98 25.08
C LEU A 97 -2.01 -13.51 23.98
N LYS A 98 -2.35 -13.26 22.72
CA LYS A 98 -1.54 -13.60 21.55
C LYS A 98 -1.69 -12.57 20.44
N PRO A 99 -0.65 -12.30 19.64
CA PRO A 99 -0.74 -11.40 18.51
C PRO A 99 -1.66 -11.97 17.41
N MET A 100 -2.27 -11.08 16.64
CA MET A 100 -3.03 -11.47 15.44
C MET A 100 -2.09 -12.03 14.38
N SER A 101 -2.51 -13.13 13.74
CA SER A 101 -1.83 -13.67 12.55
C SER A 101 -2.03 -12.75 11.33
N THR A 102 -1.13 -12.82 10.35
CA THR A 102 -1.26 -12.02 9.11
C THR A 102 -2.60 -12.22 8.40
N PRO A 103 -3.15 -13.44 8.24
CA PRO A 103 -4.49 -13.61 7.68
C PRO A 103 -5.61 -12.98 8.52
N ALA A 104 -5.49 -13.02 9.86
CA ALA A 104 -6.46 -12.38 10.74
C ALA A 104 -6.42 -10.85 10.63
N VAL A 105 -5.22 -10.26 10.55
CA VAL A 105 -5.03 -8.83 10.27
C VAL A 105 -5.64 -8.48 8.91
N ALA A 106 -5.42 -9.31 7.90
CA ALA A 106 -5.99 -9.11 6.56
C ALA A 106 -7.52 -9.05 6.60
N GLN A 107 -8.17 -9.94 7.33
CA GLN A 107 -9.62 -9.94 7.50
C GLN A 107 -10.10 -8.71 8.29
N LEU A 108 -9.39 -8.31 9.33
CA LEU A 108 -9.70 -7.11 10.11
C LEU A 108 -9.67 -5.85 9.24
N VAL A 109 -8.64 -5.69 8.41
CA VAL A 109 -8.51 -4.57 7.46
C VAL A 109 -9.71 -4.51 6.51
N SER A 110 -10.09 -5.63 5.90
CA SER A 110 -11.26 -5.72 5.02
C SER A 110 -12.54 -5.28 5.74
N THR A 111 -12.76 -5.80 6.94
CA THR A 111 -13.95 -5.48 7.76
C THR A 111 -14.00 -3.99 8.14
N MET A 112 -12.87 -3.41 8.54
CA MET A 112 -12.77 -1.99 8.91
C MET A 112 -13.03 -1.07 7.71
N LEU A 113 -12.50 -1.40 6.54
CA LEU A 113 -12.75 -0.62 5.31
C LEU A 113 -14.22 -0.70 4.91
N TYR A 114 -14.82 -1.87 4.92
CA TYR A 114 -16.23 -2.05 4.57
C TYR A 114 -17.19 -1.40 5.56
N HIS A 115 -16.82 -1.27 6.83
CA HIS A 115 -17.62 -0.53 7.81
C HIS A 115 -17.84 0.94 7.41
N LYS A 116 -16.91 1.50 6.63
CA LYS A 116 -16.99 2.86 6.05
C LYS A 116 -17.45 2.86 4.58
N ARG A 117 -18.21 1.84 4.13
CA ARG A 117 -18.62 1.65 2.72
C ARG A 117 -19.24 2.90 2.08
N PHE A 118 -20.02 3.67 2.84
CA PHE A 118 -20.76 4.84 2.34
C PHE A 118 -20.02 6.18 2.57
N PHE A 119 -18.94 6.17 3.33
CA PHE A 119 -17.98 7.27 3.45
C PHE A 119 -16.58 6.68 3.65
N PRO A 120 -15.97 6.14 2.57
CA PRO A 120 -14.78 5.32 2.66
C PRO A 120 -13.54 6.09 3.14
N TYR A 121 -12.61 5.38 3.77
CA TYR A 121 -11.21 5.82 3.80
C TYR A 121 -10.65 5.77 2.37
N TYR A 122 -10.16 6.90 1.88
CA TYR A 122 -9.56 6.98 0.54
C TYR A 122 -8.09 6.55 0.60
N VAL A 123 -7.88 5.25 0.77
CA VAL A 123 -6.57 4.63 0.98
C VAL A 123 -6.39 3.40 0.10
N SER A 124 -5.18 3.22 -0.39
CA SER A 124 -4.73 1.97 -1.02
C SER A 124 -3.89 1.21 -0.01
N ASN A 125 -4.27 -0.02 0.30
CA ASN A 125 -3.64 -0.83 1.33
C ASN A 125 -3.03 -2.10 0.74
N ILE A 126 -1.83 -2.48 1.23
CA ILE A 126 -1.24 -3.79 1.02
C ILE A 126 -0.75 -4.32 2.37
N VAL A 127 -1.33 -5.43 2.83
CA VAL A 127 -0.84 -6.17 3.99
C VAL A 127 0.14 -7.22 3.51
N ALA A 128 1.35 -7.20 4.06
CA ALA A 128 2.43 -8.12 3.74
C ALA A 128 2.88 -8.84 5.01
N GLY A 129 3.04 -10.15 4.96
CA GLY A 129 3.52 -10.88 6.13
C GLY A 129 3.71 -12.37 5.88
N LEU A 130 3.99 -13.10 6.95
CA LEU A 130 4.07 -14.54 6.91
C LEU A 130 2.75 -15.16 7.42
N ASP A 131 2.33 -16.26 6.79
CA ASP A 131 1.24 -17.07 7.30
C ASP A 131 1.70 -17.99 8.45
N GLN A 132 0.80 -18.82 8.96
CA GLN A 132 1.09 -19.74 10.07
C GLN A 132 2.15 -20.80 9.70
N ASP A 133 2.25 -21.14 8.42
CA ASP A 133 3.25 -22.09 7.92
C ASP A 133 4.61 -21.42 7.65
N GLY A 134 4.69 -20.10 7.86
CA GLY A 134 5.87 -19.29 7.59
C GLY A 134 6.08 -18.99 6.11
N LYS A 135 5.06 -19.17 5.28
CA LYS A 135 5.07 -18.80 3.86
C LYS A 135 4.71 -17.34 3.69
N GLY A 136 5.41 -16.67 2.78
CA GLY A 136 5.11 -15.28 2.46
C GLY A 136 3.73 -15.11 1.82
N THR A 137 2.96 -14.13 2.29
CA THR A 137 1.61 -13.83 1.83
C THR A 137 1.37 -12.34 1.73
N LEU A 138 0.61 -11.94 0.71
CA LEU A 138 0.19 -10.56 0.44
C LEU A 138 -1.32 -10.50 0.30
N TYR A 139 -1.89 -9.44 0.85
CA TYR A 139 -3.29 -9.08 0.67
C TYR A 139 -3.37 -7.64 0.19
N SER A 140 -4.04 -7.41 -0.94
CA SER A 140 -4.29 -6.06 -1.47
C SER A 140 -5.76 -5.70 -1.38
N TYR A 141 -6.04 -4.41 -1.21
CA TYR A 141 -7.38 -3.91 -0.95
C TYR A 141 -7.72 -2.74 -1.85
N ASP A 142 -9.00 -2.64 -2.18
CA ASP A 142 -9.61 -1.40 -2.62
C ASP A 142 -10.07 -0.55 -1.41
N PRO A 143 -10.47 0.72 -1.60
CA PRO A 143 -10.92 1.57 -0.49
C PRO A 143 -12.18 1.08 0.23
N VAL A 144 -12.95 0.17 -0.35
CA VAL A 144 -14.18 -0.37 0.24
C VAL A 144 -14.02 -1.77 0.83
N GLY A 145 -12.76 -2.28 0.91
CA GLY A 145 -12.46 -3.50 1.63
C GLY A 145 -12.51 -4.79 0.82
N HIS A 146 -12.61 -4.72 -0.51
CA HIS A 146 -12.36 -5.92 -1.34
C HIS A 146 -10.94 -6.40 -1.09
N CYS A 147 -10.78 -7.66 -0.73
CA CYS A 147 -9.51 -8.27 -0.35
C CYS A 147 -9.10 -9.36 -1.34
N GLU A 148 -7.94 -9.24 -1.92
CA GLU A 148 -7.34 -10.25 -2.80
C GLU A 148 -6.02 -10.76 -2.22
N LYS A 149 -5.86 -12.08 -2.15
CA LYS A 149 -4.57 -12.70 -1.84
C LYS A 149 -3.72 -12.75 -3.10
N ASN A 150 -2.54 -12.17 -3.06
CA ASN A 150 -1.64 -12.04 -4.20
C ASN A 150 -0.24 -12.61 -3.87
N ARG A 151 0.54 -12.90 -4.91
CA ARG A 151 1.95 -13.24 -4.80
C ARG A 151 2.85 -12.02 -4.96
N TYR A 152 2.41 -11.05 -5.71
CA TYR A 152 3.04 -9.74 -5.89
C TYR A 152 1.96 -8.71 -6.21
N ARG A 153 2.17 -7.47 -5.84
CA ARG A 153 1.23 -6.36 -6.11
C ARG A 153 1.96 -5.02 -6.12
N ALA A 154 1.57 -4.16 -7.05
CA ALA A 154 1.84 -2.73 -7.01
C ALA A 154 0.54 -1.98 -6.69
N GLY A 155 0.62 -0.95 -5.87
CA GLY A 155 -0.52 -0.13 -5.46
C GLY A 155 -0.14 1.35 -5.32
N GLY A 156 -1.15 2.19 -5.14
CA GLY A 156 -0.95 3.64 -5.05
C GLY A 156 -0.81 4.31 -6.42
N ALA A 157 -0.19 5.50 -6.45
CA ALA A 157 -0.15 6.38 -7.62
C ALA A 157 0.46 5.73 -8.86
N ALA A 158 1.67 5.16 -8.75
CA ALA A 158 2.32 4.47 -9.88
C ALA A 158 1.92 2.99 -10.00
N GLY A 159 0.96 2.49 -9.21
CA GLY A 159 0.58 1.07 -9.20
C GLY A 159 0.24 0.51 -10.57
N ALA A 160 -0.54 1.23 -11.38
CA ALA A 160 -0.92 0.82 -12.72
C ALA A 160 0.26 0.76 -13.70
N MET A 161 1.30 1.58 -13.50
CA MET A 161 2.52 1.57 -14.32
C MET A 161 3.42 0.39 -13.95
N LEU A 162 3.45 0.00 -12.68
CA LEU A 162 4.37 -1.01 -12.15
C LEU A 162 3.80 -2.43 -12.17
N GLN A 163 2.48 -2.59 -12.10
CA GLN A 163 1.86 -3.92 -12.13
C GLN A 163 2.24 -4.74 -13.38
N PRO A 164 2.23 -4.19 -14.61
CA PRO A 164 2.69 -4.92 -15.80
C PRO A 164 4.15 -5.37 -15.72
N LEU A 165 5.03 -4.55 -15.12
CA LEU A 165 6.43 -4.91 -14.92
C LEU A 165 6.55 -6.12 -13.96
N LEU A 166 5.78 -6.13 -12.88
CA LEU A 166 5.73 -7.26 -11.96
C LEU A 166 5.12 -8.51 -12.62
N ASP A 167 4.08 -8.36 -13.42
CA ASP A 167 3.47 -9.43 -14.20
C ASP A 167 4.49 -10.11 -15.13
N ASN A 168 5.37 -9.30 -15.74
CA ASN A 168 6.45 -9.78 -16.61
C ASN A 168 7.58 -10.43 -15.81
N GLN A 169 8.15 -9.72 -14.82
CA GLN A 169 9.41 -10.10 -14.15
C GLN A 169 9.23 -11.09 -12.99
N VAL A 170 8.09 -11.06 -12.30
CA VAL A 170 7.78 -11.91 -11.15
C VAL A 170 6.76 -12.98 -11.52
N GLY A 171 5.70 -12.58 -12.22
CA GLY A 171 4.61 -13.45 -12.64
C GLY A 171 4.91 -14.32 -13.86
N LEU A 172 5.90 -13.91 -14.67
CA LEU A 172 6.27 -14.55 -15.95
C LEU A 172 5.05 -14.80 -16.86
N LYS A 173 4.03 -13.95 -16.77
CA LYS A 173 2.74 -14.12 -17.47
C LYS A 173 2.86 -14.03 -19.00
N ASN A 174 3.96 -13.50 -19.51
CA ASN A 174 4.27 -13.42 -20.94
C ASN A 174 4.98 -14.68 -21.48
N MET A 175 5.32 -15.65 -20.63
CA MET A 175 6.03 -16.86 -21.01
C MET A 175 5.07 -18.06 -21.12
N LYS A 176 5.05 -18.74 -22.28
CA LYS A 176 4.29 -19.98 -22.44
C LYS A 176 4.94 -21.12 -21.63
N GLY A 177 4.14 -21.81 -20.80
CA GLY A 177 4.60 -22.94 -20.02
C GLY A 177 5.55 -22.62 -18.88
N GLY A 178 5.67 -21.36 -18.47
CA GLY A 178 6.51 -20.94 -17.36
C GLY A 178 6.00 -21.49 -16.03
N VAL A 179 6.79 -22.36 -15.38
CA VAL A 179 6.61 -22.67 -13.96
C VAL A 179 7.01 -21.43 -13.19
N LEU A 180 6.13 -20.92 -12.31
CA LEU A 180 6.43 -19.77 -11.46
C LEU A 180 7.61 -20.12 -10.53
N PRO A 181 8.81 -19.57 -10.74
CA PRO A 181 9.94 -19.89 -9.88
C PRO A 181 9.72 -19.29 -8.49
N ASN A 182 10.31 -19.94 -7.50
CA ASN A 182 10.45 -19.29 -6.20
C ASN A 182 11.43 -18.13 -6.35
N ILE A 183 10.96 -16.91 -6.10
CA ILE A 183 11.80 -15.72 -6.29
C ILE A 183 12.84 -15.60 -5.16
N THR A 184 14.11 -15.44 -5.53
CA THR A 184 15.19 -15.20 -4.54
C THR A 184 15.08 -13.79 -3.95
N LYS A 185 15.70 -13.57 -2.77
CA LYS A 185 15.72 -12.25 -2.11
C LYS A 185 16.34 -11.19 -3.04
N GLU A 186 17.46 -11.55 -3.66
CA GLU A 186 18.24 -10.65 -4.55
C GLU A 186 17.43 -10.26 -5.79
N LYS A 187 16.76 -11.24 -6.42
CA LYS A 187 15.93 -10.96 -7.61
C LYS A 187 14.73 -10.09 -7.24
N ALA A 188 14.06 -10.36 -6.12
CA ALA A 188 12.93 -9.55 -5.67
C ALA A 188 13.36 -8.11 -5.33
N LEU A 189 14.49 -7.92 -4.65
CA LEU A 189 15.06 -6.60 -4.36
C LEU A 189 15.43 -5.85 -5.63
N MET A 190 16.04 -6.52 -6.60
CA MET A 190 16.39 -5.91 -7.89
C MET A 190 15.13 -5.42 -8.61
N VAL A 191 14.12 -6.27 -8.76
CA VAL A 191 12.87 -5.91 -9.44
C VAL A 191 12.16 -4.75 -8.72
N ILE A 192 12.14 -4.74 -7.39
CA ILE A 192 11.53 -3.65 -6.61
C ILE A 192 12.29 -2.33 -6.83
N LYS A 193 13.63 -2.33 -6.76
CA LYS A 193 14.44 -1.13 -7.01
C LYS A 193 14.24 -0.60 -8.43
N ASP A 194 14.30 -1.46 -9.44
CA ASP A 194 14.07 -1.09 -10.84
C ASP A 194 12.66 -0.54 -11.06
N SER A 195 11.66 -1.09 -10.36
CA SER A 195 10.29 -0.58 -10.39
C SER A 195 10.24 0.87 -9.90
N PHE A 196 10.81 1.18 -8.74
CA PHE A 196 10.77 2.54 -8.20
C PHE A 196 11.61 3.53 -9.00
N ILE A 197 12.75 3.12 -9.55
CA ILE A 197 13.54 3.94 -10.48
C ILE A 197 12.68 4.30 -11.70
N SER A 198 12.01 3.31 -12.29
CA SER A 198 11.14 3.52 -13.46
C SER A 198 9.92 4.40 -13.14
N ALA A 199 9.32 4.22 -11.95
CA ALA A 199 8.20 5.03 -11.52
C ALA A 199 8.60 6.50 -11.32
N ALA A 200 9.74 6.76 -10.67
CA ALA A 200 10.24 8.11 -10.41
C ALA A 200 10.50 8.92 -11.71
N GLU A 201 10.73 8.25 -12.84
CA GLU A 201 10.92 8.92 -14.14
C GLU A 201 9.58 9.38 -14.77
N ARG A 202 8.45 8.79 -14.39
CA ARG A 202 7.17 9.02 -15.08
C ARG A 202 6.05 9.52 -14.15
N ASP A 203 6.20 9.31 -12.87
CA ASP A 203 5.23 9.75 -11.86
C ASP A 203 5.84 10.79 -10.93
N THR A 204 5.32 12.01 -10.99
CA THR A 204 5.78 13.13 -10.17
C THR A 204 5.48 12.95 -8.68
N SER A 205 4.50 12.10 -8.35
CA SER A 205 4.12 11.81 -6.96
C SER A 205 5.01 10.77 -6.29
N THR A 206 5.85 10.05 -7.06
CA THR A 206 6.77 9.01 -6.58
C THR A 206 8.20 9.50 -6.68
N GLY A 207 8.97 9.46 -5.58
CA GLY A 207 10.37 9.90 -5.61
C GLY A 207 11.02 10.03 -4.24
N ASP A 208 12.13 10.75 -4.20
CA ASP A 208 12.97 11.09 -3.06
C ASP A 208 13.72 9.90 -2.45
N GLY A 209 13.04 8.84 -2.05
CA GLY A 209 13.63 7.63 -1.50
C GLY A 209 12.64 6.46 -1.46
N VAL A 210 13.17 5.28 -1.20
CA VAL A 210 12.38 4.06 -1.00
C VAL A 210 12.77 3.45 0.34
N ILE A 211 11.76 3.12 1.14
CA ILE A 211 11.91 2.27 2.33
C ILE A 211 11.47 0.86 1.93
N ILE A 212 12.34 -0.11 2.20
CA ILE A 212 12.13 -1.52 1.88
C ILE A 212 12.13 -2.31 3.17
N ASN A 213 11.03 -3.00 3.46
CA ASN A 213 10.92 -3.91 4.59
C ASN A 213 10.96 -5.35 4.09
N ILE A 214 11.92 -6.11 4.63
CA ILE A 214 12.09 -7.55 4.33
C ILE A 214 11.61 -8.31 5.56
N ILE A 215 10.50 -9.00 5.40
CA ILE A 215 9.82 -9.73 6.46
C ILE A 215 10.23 -11.19 6.37
N THR A 216 10.78 -11.73 7.46
CA THR A 216 11.20 -13.12 7.59
C THR A 216 10.75 -13.66 8.96
N LYS A 217 10.99 -14.94 9.22
CA LYS A 217 10.73 -15.55 10.55
C LYS A 217 11.53 -14.88 11.68
N SER A 218 12.69 -14.29 11.37
CA SER A 218 13.54 -13.59 12.34
C SER A 218 13.09 -12.14 12.62
N GLY A 219 12.08 -11.64 11.91
CA GLY A 219 11.56 -10.27 12.05
C GLY A 219 11.62 -9.46 10.76
N VAL A 220 11.57 -8.15 10.89
CA VAL A 220 11.55 -7.17 9.80
C VAL A 220 12.90 -6.46 9.71
N GLU A 221 13.61 -6.64 8.60
CA GLU A 221 14.80 -5.89 8.23
C GLU A 221 14.39 -4.68 7.41
N VAL A 222 14.90 -3.48 7.73
CA VAL A 222 14.58 -2.24 7.03
C VAL A 222 15.79 -1.76 6.24
N MET A 223 15.58 -1.47 4.97
CA MET A 223 16.60 -0.90 4.07
C MET A 223 16.11 0.41 3.47
N HIS A 224 17.03 1.32 3.19
CA HIS A 224 16.76 2.58 2.51
C HIS A 224 17.48 2.60 1.15
N PHE A 225 16.79 3.08 0.14
CA PHE A 225 17.32 3.23 -1.21
C PHE A 225 16.99 4.64 -1.72
N PRO A 226 17.99 5.46 -2.14
CA PRO A 226 17.73 6.81 -2.63
C PRO A 226 17.15 6.79 -4.04
N LEU A 227 16.22 7.71 -4.32
CA LEU A 227 15.72 8.04 -5.65
C LEU A 227 16.09 9.48 -6.02
N ARG A 228 15.73 9.90 -7.23
CA ARG A 228 15.84 11.30 -7.67
C ARG A 228 15.05 12.22 -6.74
N LYS A 229 15.60 13.41 -6.49
CA LYS A 229 15.03 14.44 -5.59
C LYS A 229 14.54 15.67 -6.34
N ASP A 230 14.19 15.52 -7.57
CA ASP A 230 13.65 16.58 -8.43
C ASP A 230 12.13 16.68 -8.39
#